data_420773e9c00b33a1ec724143af11932a
#
_entry.id   420773e9c00b33a1ec724143af11932a
#
_cell.length_a   1.000
_cell.length_b   1.000
_cell.length_c   1.000
_cell.angle_alpha   90.00
_cell.angle_beta   90.00
_cell.angle_gamma   90.00
#
_symmetry.space_group_name_H-M   'P 1'
#
loop_
_entity.id
_entity.type
_entity.pdbx_description
1 polymer ?
#
loop_
_entity_poly.entity_id
_entity_poly.type
_entity_poly.pdbx_seq_one_letter_code
_entity_poly.pdbx_strand_id
1 'polypeptide(L)'
;VYAVGVHVQASPGNQPRRTVGRARVLMVLSDAHTSANLAPVIVLSAPPSRRIDGTFTDESLSDDITRRLKPLAEAAHTRNATVLVDPSLIDEVRAMASGYLVAGKGSHTVAGTGQEQAKEWLNLVEPLLSSGRAYRLPYGNADVIGAARQGRSSLLLTVKHAVDPSNPAAHLPLAIIDPAAELDNSSFKTLAKELSPSVILTCAASVRKGVREDFGVKIIGLANTVRTGGHPQSNSDSQRRGMLLSQALLMTRESIPAVTLVTTVNDVRATAPIGWLHLQNLSTILNGAKPVLHLPESHAGNTCLLYTSDA
;
A
#
# COMPACT_ATOMS: atom_id res chain seq x y z
N VAL A 1 23.91 -2.51 -9.83
CA VAL A 1 22.62 -2.79 -10.48
C VAL A 1 22.80 -2.76 -11.98
N TYR A 2 22.30 -3.77 -12.66
CA TYR A 2 22.40 -3.93 -14.12
C TYR A 2 21.00 -4.01 -14.72
N ALA A 3 20.80 -3.34 -15.85
CA ALA A 3 19.60 -3.51 -16.67
C ALA A 3 19.90 -4.58 -17.75
N VAL A 4 19.16 -5.68 -17.69
CA VAL A 4 19.24 -6.77 -18.67
C VAL A 4 18.00 -6.76 -19.54
N GLY A 5 18.21 -6.77 -20.85
CA GLY A 5 17.12 -6.78 -21.82
C GLY A 5 17.22 -7.94 -22.80
N VAL A 6 16.09 -8.60 -23.08
CA VAL A 6 15.97 -9.62 -24.10
C VAL A 6 15.00 -9.11 -25.17
N HIS A 7 15.40 -9.22 -26.43
CA HIS A 7 14.58 -8.92 -27.58
C HIS A 7 14.38 -10.20 -28.39
N VAL A 8 13.15 -10.62 -28.56
CA VAL A 8 12.81 -11.74 -29.43
C VAL A 8 12.41 -11.18 -30.80
N GLN A 9 13.09 -11.63 -31.82
CA GLN A 9 12.80 -11.26 -33.20
C GLN A 9 12.29 -12.50 -33.97
N ALA A 10 11.27 -12.31 -34.77
CA ALA A 10 10.74 -13.33 -35.67
C ALA A 10 10.70 -12.78 -37.09
N SER A 11 10.93 -13.67 -38.05
CA SER A 11 10.80 -13.45 -39.50
C SER A 11 9.81 -14.44 -40.04
N PRO A 12 8.51 -14.11 -40.14
CA PRO A 12 7.53 -15.01 -40.74
C PRO A 12 7.76 -15.06 -42.26
N GLY A 13 8.10 -16.26 -42.78
CA GLY A 13 8.41 -16.44 -44.18
C GLY A 13 9.55 -15.54 -44.70
N ASN A 14 9.36 -14.92 -45.86
CA ASN A 14 10.32 -14.00 -46.49
C ASN A 14 10.22 -12.53 -45.99
N GLN A 15 9.52 -12.29 -44.91
CA GLN A 15 9.39 -10.93 -44.37
C GLN A 15 10.61 -10.50 -43.54
N PRO A 16 10.91 -9.18 -43.45
CA PRO A 16 11.98 -8.68 -42.60
C PRO A 16 11.77 -9.08 -41.14
N ARG A 17 12.89 -9.29 -40.41
CA ARG A 17 12.85 -9.56 -38.97
C ARG A 17 12.20 -8.39 -38.24
N ARG A 18 11.24 -8.70 -37.39
CA ARG A 18 10.59 -7.73 -36.48
C ARG A 18 10.64 -8.20 -35.05
N THR A 19 10.76 -7.25 -34.13
CA THR A 19 10.68 -7.57 -32.70
C THR A 19 9.25 -8.00 -32.35
N VAL A 20 9.09 -9.22 -31.90
CA VAL A 20 7.82 -9.82 -31.48
C VAL A 20 7.65 -9.89 -29.98
N GLY A 21 8.75 -9.67 -29.22
CA GLY A 21 8.71 -9.61 -27.77
C GLY A 21 9.91 -8.88 -27.20
N ARG A 22 9.71 -8.23 -26.07
CA ARG A 22 10.77 -7.61 -25.27
C ARG A 22 10.53 -7.89 -23.80
N ALA A 23 11.58 -8.24 -23.08
CA ALA A 23 11.57 -8.31 -21.61
C ALA A 23 12.76 -7.53 -21.08
N ARG A 24 12.58 -6.85 -19.97
CA ARG A 24 13.64 -6.15 -19.27
C ARG A 24 13.55 -6.46 -17.79
N VAL A 25 14.69 -6.62 -17.13
CA VAL A 25 14.79 -6.85 -15.70
C VAL A 25 15.97 -6.05 -15.15
N LEU A 26 15.82 -5.54 -13.95
CA LEU A 26 16.93 -5.02 -13.17
C LEU A 26 17.50 -6.17 -12.32
N MET A 27 18.80 -6.33 -12.36
CA MET A 27 19.52 -7.35 -11.61
C MET A 27 20.50 -6.69 -10.65
N VAL A 28 20.50 -7.16 -9.41
CA VAL A 28 21.54 -6.84 -8.44
C VAL A 28 22.56 -7.96 -8.47
N LEU A 29 23.81 -7.62 -8.75
CA LEU A 29 24.94 -8.49 -8.41
C LEU A 29 25.35 -8.13 -6.98
N SER A 30 25.27 -9.10 -6.09
CA SER A 30 25.64 -8.95 -4.69
C SER A 30 27.03 -9.56 -4.44
N ASP A 31 27.77 -8.93 -3.56
CA ASP A 31 29.01 -9.42 -2.97
C ASP A 31 28.90 -9.48 -1.45
N ALA A 32 29.96 -9.80 -0.77
CA ALA A 32 30.00 -9.89 0.69
C ALA A 32 29.71 -8.55 1.40
N HIS A 33 29.80 -7.42 0.70
CA HIS A 33 29.59 -6.08 1.22
C HIS A 33 28.23 -5.49 0.81
N THR A 34 27.44 -6.22 0.01
CA THR A 34 26.12 -5.76 -0.41
C THR A 34 25.17 -5.77 0.78
N SER A 35 24.57 -4.61 1.05
CA SER A 35 23.55 -4.43 2.08
C SER A 35 22.52 -3.41 1.63
N ALA A 36 21.25 -3.66 1.88
CA ALA A 36 20.16 -2.73 1.65
C ALA A 36 19.09 -2.85 2.72
N ASN A 37 18.45 -1.73 3.02
CA ASN A 37 17.31 -1.65 3.93
C ASN A 37 16.02 -1.46 3.14
N LEU A 38 14.95 -2.11 3.58
CA LEU A 38 13.61 -1.98 3.00
C LEU A 38 12.56 -2.01 4.10
N ALA A 39 11.63 -1.07 4.09
CA ALA A 39 10.45 -1.12 4.94
C ALA A 39 9.21 -1.51 4.12
N PRO A 40 8.77 -2.75 4.18
CA PRO A 40 7.48 -3.15 3.65
C PRO A 40 6.37 -2.59 4.56
N VAL A 41 5.41 -1.92 3.94
CA VAL A 41 4.20 -1.40 4.58
C VAL A 41 3.01 -2.17 4.03
N ILE A 42 2.46 -3.05 4.83
CA ILE A 42 1.35 -3.92 4.43
C ILE A 42 0.03 -3.17 4.59
N VAL A 43 -0.75 -3.12 3.54
CA VAL A 43 -2.04 -2.43 3.49
C VAL A 43 -3.17 -3.44 3.58
N LEU A 44 -3.94 -3.38 4.65
CA LEU A 44 -5.15 -4.18 4.89
C LEU A 44 -6.36 -3.28 4.66
N SER A 45 -6.87 -3.29 3.46
CA SER A 45 -8.03 -2.51 3.01
C SER A 45 -8.75 -3.29 1.91
N ALA A 46 -10.05 -3.15 1.82
CA ALA A 46 -10.89 -3.74 0.77
C ALA A 46 -11.96 -2.73 0.34
N PRO A 47 -12.50 -2.85 -0.87
CA PRO A 47 -13.67 -2.07 -1.25
C PRO A 47 -14.84 -2.33 -0.30
N PRO A 48 -15.65 -1.31 0.06
CA PRO A 48 -16.81 -1.51 0.91
C PRO A 48 -17.80 -2.49 0.28
N SER A 49 -18.20 -3.49 1.03
CA SER A 49 -19.14 -4.54 0.58
C SER A 49 -20.46 -4.53 1.34
N ARG A 50 -20.53 -3.80 2.46
CA ARG A 50 -21.72 -3.73 3.31
C ARG A 50 -22.58 -2.53 2.96
N ARG A 51 -23.87 -2.77 2.76
CA ARG A 51 -24.89 -1.74 2.52
C ARG A 51 -25.32 -1.06 3.83
N ILE A 52 -26.05 0.06 3.69
CA ILE A 52 -26.60 0.83 4.83
C ILE A 52 -27.57 0.00 5.67
N ASP A 53 -28.32 -0.92 5.06
CA ASP A 53 -29.22 -1.84 5.75
C ASP A 53 -28.51 -2.99 6.48
N GLY A 54 -27.19 -3.05 6.41
CA GLY A 54 -26.35 -4.06 7.04
C GLY A 54 -26.13 -5.32 6.20
N THR A 55 -26.81 -5.48 5.05
CA THR A 55 -26.59 -6.62 4.14
C THR A 55 -25.30 -6.42 3.33
N PHE A 56 -24.67 -7.53 2.95
CA PHE A 56 -23.53 -7.50 2.05
C PHE A 56 -23.98 -7.60 0.59
N THR A 57 -23.26 -6.96 -0.31
CA THR A 57 -23.57 -6.98 -1.75
C THR A 57 -23.40 -8.36 -2.36
N ASP A 58 -22.36 -9.06 -1.91
CA ASP A 58 -21.96 -10.40 -2.39
C ASP A 58 -20.95 -11.05 -1.41
N GLU A 59 -20.34 -12.15 -1.81
CA GLU A 59 -19.32 -12.89 -1.05
C GLU A 59 -17.88 -12.46 -1.36
N SER A 60 -17.69 -11.37 -2.11
CA SER A 60 -16.35 -10.94 -2.57
C SER A 60 -15.39 -10.66 -1.43
N LEU A 61 -15.87 -10.11 -0.30
CA LEU A 61 -15.04 -9.88 0.87
C LEU A 61 -14.56 -11.20 1.51
N SER A 62 -15.39 -12.23 1.56
CA SER A 62 -15.01 -13.57 2.05
C SER A 62 -13.90 -14.17 1.20
N ASP A 63 -14.04 -14.06 -0.11
CA ASP A 63 -13.02 -14.47 -1.09
C ASP A 63 -11.72 -13.69 -0.90
N ASP A 64 -11.79 -12.37 -0.74
CA ASP A 64 -10.63 -11.49 -0.56
C ASP A 64 -9.91 -11.77 0.77
N ILE A 65 -10.66 -12.02 1.85
CA ILE A 65 -10.09 -12.46 3.12
C ILE A 65 -9.20 -13.68 2.91
N THR A 66 -9.69 -14.69 2.21
CA THR A 66 -8.98 -15.96 2.02
C THR A 66 -7.80 -15.82 1.08
N ARG A 67 -7.98 -15.13 -0.05
CA ARG A 67 -7.00 -15.12 -1.14
C ARG A 67 -5.93 -14.05 -1.00
N ARG A 68 -6.23 -12.90 -0.37
CA ARG A 68 -5.34 -11.74 -0.31
C ARG A 68 -5.07 -11.29 1.12
N LEU A 69 -6.10 -10.97 1.90
CA LEU A 69 -5.95 -10.33 3.21
C LEU A 69 -5.28 -11.23 4.25
N LYS A 70 -5.57 -12.54 4.27
CA LYS A 70 -4.93 -13.50 5.17
C LYS A 70 -3.43 -13.65 4.86
N PRO A 71 -2.99 -13.90 3.62
CA PRO A 71 -1.56 -13.91 3.28
C PRO A 71 -0.83 -12.59 3.59
N LEU A 72 -1.48 -11.44 3.44
CA LEU A 72 -0.92 -10.15 3.82
C LEU A 72 -0.70 -10.04 5.33
N ALA A 73 -1.69 -10.42 6.13
CA ALA A 73 -1.59 -10.40 7.59
C ALA A 73 -0.52 -11.39 8.12
N GLU A 74 -0.44 -12.58 7.56
CA GLU A 74 0.63 -13.57 7.86
C GLU A 74 2.01 -13.00 7.54
N ALA A 75 2.16 -12.33 6.41
CA ALA A 75 3.41 -11.66 6.05
C ALA A 75 3.77 -10.52 7.02
N ALA A 76 2.77 -9.81 7.56
CA ALA A 76 3.00 -8.77 8.56
C ALA A 76 3.61 -9.33 9.86
N HIS A 77 3.12 -10.48 10.31
CA HIS A 77 3.68 -11.18 11.48
C HIS A 77 5.12 -11.64 11.25
N THR A 78 5.35 -12.36 10.16
CA THR A 78 6.63 -13.01 9.90
C THR A 78 7.76 -12.04 9.57
N ARG A 79 7.43 -10.83 9.08
CA ARG A 79 8.42 -9.85 8.59
C ARG A 79 8.63 -8.65 9.48
N ASN A 80 7.99 -8.59 10.63
CA ASN A 80 8.02 -7.41 11.49
C ASN A 80 7.64 -6.12 10.74
N ALA A 81 6.74 -6.25 9.75
CA ALA A 81 6.35 -5.17 8.87
C ALA A 81 5.39 -4.18 9.57
N THR A 82 5.35 -2.95 9.05
CA THR A 82 4.31 -2.00 9.42
C THR A 82 3.00 -2.38 8.75
N VAL A 83 1.89 -2.19 9.45
CA VAL A 83 0.54 -2.45 8.94
C VAL A 83 -0.25 -1.16 8.88
N LEU A 84 -0.88 -0.90 7.74
CA LEU A 84 -1.92 0.11 7.59
C LEU A 84 -3.26 -0.62 7.46
N VAL A 85 -4.18 -0.35 8.36
CA VAL A 85 -5.49 -1.02 8.37
C VAL A 85 -6.60 -0.01 8.15
N ASP A 86 -7.54 -0.37 7.28
CA ASP A 86 -8.77 0.39 7.12
C ASP A 86 -9.76 0.02 8.24
N PRO A 87 -10.19 0.98 9.08
CA PRO A 87 -11.17 0.70 10.13
C PRO A 87 -12.50 0.14 9.59
N SER A 88 -12.94 0.55 8.39
CA SER A 88 -14.17 0.04 7.77
C SER A 88 -14.09 -1.45 7.47
N LEU A 89 -12.91 -1.93 7.03
CA LEU A 89 -12.68 -3.35 6.82
C LEU A 89 -12.83 -4.14 8.14
N ILE A 90 -12.32 -3.61 9.26
CA ILE A 90 -12.49 -4.24 10.57
C ILE A 90 -13.98 -4.34 10.94
N ASP A 91 -14.75 -3.27 10.74
CA ASP A 91 -16.19 -3.27 11.03
C ASP A 91 -16.95 -4.29 10.17
N GLU A 92 -16.64 -4.36 8.88
CA GLU A 92 -17.25 -5.31 7.95
C GLU A 92 -16.91 -6.77 8.33
N VAL A 93 -15.63 -7.05 8.60
CA VAL A 93 -15.20 -8.40 8.98
C VAL A 93 -15.76 -8.82 10.35
N ARG A 94 -15.90 -7.89 11.30
CA ARG A 94 -16.57 -8.16 12.58
C ARG A 94 -18.06 -8.47 12.39
N ALA A 95 -18.73 -7.76 11.48
CA ALA A 95 -20.11 -8.07 11.11
C ALA A 95 -20.22 -9.47 10.49
N MET A 96 -19.31 -9.84 9.58
CA MET A 96 -19.25 -11.19 9.01
C MET A 96 -19.03 -12.26 10.09
N ALA A 97 -18.10 -12.04 11.01
CA ALA A 97 -17.79 -12.97 12.11
C ALA A 97 -18.97 -13.21 13.06
N SER A 98 -19.87 -12.23 13.16
CA SER A 98 -21.11 -12.33 13.97
C SER A 98 -22.26 -13.03 13.25
N GLY A 99 -22.08 -13.34 11.95
CA GLY A 99 -23.13 -13.85 11.07
C GLY A 99 -23.74 -12.71 10.23
N TYR A 100 -23.82 -12.92 8.93
CA TYR A 100 -24.25 -11.87 7.99
C TYR A 100 -25.17 -12.39 6.89
N LEU A 101 -25.88 -11.47 6.27
CA LEU A 101 -26.75 -11.70 5.14
C LEU A 101 -26.15 -11.10 3.87
N VAL A 102 -26.27 -11.80 2.78
CA VAL A 102 -25.83 -11.40 1.45
C VAL A 102 -27.03 -11.17 0.56
N ALA A 103 -26.97 -10.14 -0.28
CA ALA A 103 -28.02 -9.88 -1.26
C ALA A 103 -28.13 -11.01 -2.28
N GLY A 104 -29.30 -11.60 -2.36
CA GLY A 104 -29.64 -12.61 -3.37
C GLY A 104 -30.36 -11.98 -4.58
N LYS A 105 -30.93 -12.84 -5.43
CA LYS A 105 -31.74 -12.38 -6.56
C LYS A 105 -33.03 -11.72 -6.09
N GLY A 106 -33.35 -10.55 -6.63
CA GLY A 106 -34.52 -9.78 -6.24
C GLY A 106 -34.34 -9.15 -4.86
N SER A 107 -35.36 -9.21 -4.01
CA SER A 107 -35.34 -8.68 -2.64
C SER A 107 -34.95 -9.74 -1.57
N HIS A 108 -34.56 -10.92 -2.00
CA HIS A 108 -34.18 -11.98 -1.06
C HIS A 108 -32.76 -11.80 -0.56
N THR A 109 -32.52 -12.22 0.69
CA THR A 109 -31.19 -12.34 1.27
C THR A 109 -30.90 -13.79 1.60
N VAL A 110 -29.64 -14.17 1.56
CA VAL A 110 -29.15 -15.51 1.94
C VAL A 110 -28.10 -15.36 3.03
N ALA A 111 -27.94 -16.39 3.86
CA ALA A 111 -26.89 -16.39 4.86
C ALA A 111 -25.52 -16.42 4.18
N GLY A 112 -24.60 -15.56 4.63
CA GLY A 112 -23.22 -15.57 4.15
C GLY A 112 -22.45 -16.79 4.65
N THR A 113 -21.45 -17.20 3.87
CA THR A 113 -20.67 -18.44 4.11
C THR A 113 -19.30 -18.19 4.71
N GLY A 114 -18.85 -16.92 4.77
CA GLY A 114 -17.50 -16.52 5.19
C GLY A 114 -17.31 -16.27 6.70
N GLN A 115 -18.21 -16.72 7.56
CA GLN A 115 -18.17 -16.41 9.00
C GLN A 115 -16.90 -16.92 9.68
N GLU A 116 -16.51 -18.16 9.44
CA GLU A 116 -15.30 -18.74 10.06
C GLU A 116 -14.02 -18.10 9.54
N GLN A 117 -13.94 -17.82 8.23
CA GLN A 117 -12.82 -17.10 7.63
C GLN A 117 -12.66 -15.70 8.23
N ALA A 118 -13.77 -15.01 8.49
CA ALA A 118 -13.76 -13.71 9.15
C ALA A 118 -13.21 -13.79 10.59
N LYS A 119 -13.64 -14.79 11.37
CA LYS A 119 -13.13 -15.02 12.73
C LYS A 119 -11.63 -15.32 12.73
N GLU A 120 -11.19 -16.24 11.87
CA GLU A 120 -9.78 -16.58 11.74
C GLU A 120 -8.92 -15.35 11.38
N TRP A 121 -9.40 -14.54 10.46
CA TRP A 121 -8.69 -13.34 10.03
C TRP A 121 -8.61 -12.30 11.15
N LEU A 122 -9.69 -12.04 11.90
CA LEU A 122 -9.67 -11.15 13.07
C LEU A 122 -8.67 -11.62 14.11
N ASN A 123 -8.66 -12.90 14.45
CA ASN A 123 -7.68 -13.49 15.39
C ASN A 123 -6.22 -13.27 14.93
N LEU A 124 -6.00 -13.26 13.61
CA LEU A 124 -4.68 -12.99 13.05
C LEU A 124 -4.34 -11.50 13.09
N VAL A 125 -5.30 -10.60 12.89
CA VAL A 125 -5.04 -9.16 12.77
C VAL A 125 -5.00 -8.45 14.13
N GLU A 126 -5.83 -8.82 15.11
CA GLU A 126 -5.87 -8.16 16.41
C GLU A 126 -4.51 -8.02 17.11
N PRO A 127 -3.62 -9.03 17.12
CA PRO A 127 -2.28 -8.87 17.68
C PRO A 127 -1.41 -7.87 16.90
N LEU A 128 -1.63 -7.71 15.58
CA LEU A 128 -0.92 -6.72 14.77
C LEU A 128 -1.30 -5.30 15.17
N LEU A 129 -2.58 -5.04 15.47
CA LEU A 129 -3.06 -3.72 15.89
C LEU A 129 -2.40 -3.28 17.22
N SER A 130 -2.13 -4.20 18.11
CA SER A 130 -1.50 -3.95 19.40
C SER A 130 0.03 -3.94 19.36
N SER A 131 0.65 -4.18 18.20
CA SER A 131 2.10 -4.38 18.07
C SER A 131 2.96 -3.10 18.16
N GLY A 132 2.35 -1.92 18.21
CA GLY A 132 3.03 -0.61 18.09
C GLY A 132 3.55 -0.29 16.67
N ARG A 133 3.24 -1.13 15.68
CA ARG A 133 3.63 -0.98 14.26
C ARG A 133 2.43 -0.80 13.34
N ALA A 134 1.25 -0.66 13.90
CA ALA A 134 0.02 -0.47 13.15
C ALA A 134 -0.36 1.02 13.09
N TYR A 135 -0.92 1.40 11.95
CA TYR A 135 -1.55 2.69 11.71
C TYR A 135 -2.94 2.44 11.11
N ARG A 136 -3.88 3.34 11.35
CA ARG A 136 -5.15 3.31 10.64
C ARG A 136 -5.11 4.17 9.38
N LEU A 137 -5.82 3.75 8.36
CA LEU A 137 -6.17 4.56 7.20
C LEU A 137 -7.38 5.46 7.50
N PRO A 138 -7.69 6.45 6.66
CA PRO A 138 -9.00 7.07 6.63
C PRO A 138 -10.10 6.01 6.50
N TYR A 139 -11.22 6.18 7.19
CA TYR A 139 -12.34 5.24 7.13
C TYR A 139 -12.81 5.02 5.69
N GLY A 140 -12.94 3.75 5.27
CA GLY A 140 -13.23 3.36 3.90
C GLY A 140 -12.10 3.68 2.92
N ASN A 141 -10.88 3.89 3.42
CA ASN A 141 -9.73 4.34 2.62
C ASN A 141 -10.07 5.53 1.71
N ALA A 142 -10.87 6.46 2.26
CA ALA A 142 -11.41 7.61 1.52
C ALA A 142 -10.29 8.50 0.95
N ASP A 143 -10.52 9.07 -0.25
CA ASP A 143 -9.63 10.03 -0.90
C ASP A 143 -9.65 11.39 -0.18
N VAL A 144 -8.94 11.45 0.94
CA VAL A 144 -8.82 12.67 1.76
C VAL A 144 -7.94 13.73 1.09
N ILE A 145 -7.03 13.34 0.20
CA ILE A 145 -6.16 14.27 -0.52
C ILE A 145 -6.98 15.02 -1.56
N GLY A 146 -7.78 14.31 -2.36
CA GLY A 146 -8.70 14.92 -3.31
C GLY A 146 -9.72 15.83 -2.62
N ALA A 147 -10.26 15.41 -1.47
CA ALA A 147 -11.15 16.24 -0.67
C ALA A 147 -10.46 17.53 -0.16
N ALA A 148 -9.23 17.43 0.33
CA ALA A 148 -8.46 18.59 0.79
C ALA A 148 -8.15 19.56 -0.35
N ARG A 149 -7.74 19.06 -1.52
CA ARG A 149 -7.47 19.86 -2.73
C ARG A 149 -8.69 20.62 -3.21
N GLN A 150 -9.87 20.02 -3.07
CA GLN A 150 -11.15 20.65 -3.44
C GLN A 150 -11.75 21.52 -2.33
N GLY A 151 -11.06 21.72 -1.22
CA GLY A 151 -11.55 22.51 -0.08
C GLY A 151 -12.75 21.90 0.63
N ARG A 152 -12.96 20.58 0.53
CA ARG A 152 -14.08 19.85 1.12
C ARG A 152 -13.85 19.48 2.59
N SER A 153 -13.60 20.48 3.45
CA SER A 153 -13.33 20.24 4.88
C SER A 153 -14.43 19.45 5.60
N SER A 154 -15.70 19.59 5.19
CA SER A 154 -16.79 18.80 5.77
C SER A 154 -16.64 17.30 5.55
N LEU A 155 -16.13 16.87 4.38
CA LEU A 155 -15.84 15.46 4.11
C LEU A 155 -14.68 14.96 4.98
N LEU A 156 -13.65 15.77 5.19
CA LEU A 156 -12.55 15.42 6.09
C LEU A 156 -13.03 15.22 7.52
N LEU A 157 -13.90 16.09 8.02
CA LEU A 157 -14.51 15.94 9.34
C LEU A 157 -15.39 14.67 9.42
N THR A 158 -16.16 14.38 8.37
CA THR A 158 -16.94 13.12 8.32
C THR A 158 -16.02 11.90 8.44
N VAL A 159 -14.94 11.85 7.68
CA VAL A 159 -13.94 10.73 7.75
C VAL A 159 -13.29 10.65 9.13
N LYS A 160 -12.98 11.79 9.75
CA LYS A 160 -12.40 11.86 11.10
C LYS A 160 -13.30 11.21 12.14
N HIS A 161 -14.61 11.44 12.05
CA HIS A 161 -15.61 10.98 13.01
C HIS A 161 -16.28 9.64 12.62
N ALA A 162 -15.95 9.08 11.46
CA ALA A 162 -16.58 7.85 10.98
C ALA A 162 -16.13 6.60 11.76
N VAL A 163 -14.97 6.64 12.41
CA VAL A 163 -14.46 5.49 13.16
C VAL A 163 -15.13 5.42 14.53
N ASP A 164 -15.89 4.34 14.75
CA ASP A 164 -16.51 4.09 16.05
C ASP A 164 -15.42 3.86 17.12
N PRO A 165 -15.54 4.44 18.33
CA PRO A 165 -14.57 4.20 19.41
C PRO A 165 -14.39 2.73 19.82
N SER A 166 -15.38 1.88 19.56
CA SER A 166 -15.31 0.42 19.81
C SER A 166 -14.52 -0.34 18.75
N ASN A 167 -14.18 0.31 17.62
CA ASN A 167 -13.34 -0.30 16.59
C ASN A 167 -11.90 -0.44 17.11
N PRO A 168 -11.28 -1.62 17.06
CA PRO A 168 -9.90 -1.81 17.55
C PRO A 168 -8.87 -0.90 16.90
N ALA A 169 -9.12 -0.43 15.68
CA ALA A 169 -8.24 0.50 14.99
C ALA A 169 -8.46 1.98 15.37
N ALA A 170 -9.47 2.31 16.19
CA ALA A 170 -9.82 3.71 16.51
C ALA A 170 -8.66 4.48 17.17
N HIS A 171 -7.87 3.81 18.01
CA HIS A 171 -6.78 4.40 18.76
C HIS A 171 -5.44 4.43 18.01
N LEU A 172 -5.38 3.83 16.82
CA LEU A 172 -4.17 3.82 16.03
C LEU A 172 -3.86 5.21 15.44
N PRO A 173 -2.56 5.56 15.32
CA PRO A 173 -2.17 6.78 14.62
C PRO A 173 -2.64 6.75 13.16
N LEU A 174 -3.10 7.90 12.65
CA LEU A 174 -3.59 8.01 11.27
C LEU A 174 -2.43 8.05 10.29
N ALA A 175 -2.48 7.22 9.26
CA ALA A 175 -1.63 7.26 8.09
C ALA A 175 -2.46 7.59 6.83
N ILE A 176 -1.89 8.38 5.93
CA ILE A 176 -2.49 8.67 4.62
C ILE A 176 -1.54 8.15 3.54
N ILE A 177 -2.09 7.56 2.49
CA ILE A 177 -1.35 7.11 1.32
C ILE A 177 -1.69 8.05 0.16
N ASP A 178 -0.66 8.58 -0.51
CA ASP A 178 -0.76 9.41 -1.71
C ASP A 178 -0.09 8.70 -2.90
N PRO A 179 -0.77 7.74 -3.53
CA PRO A 179 -0.21 6.98 -4.63
C PRO A 179 -0.12 7.78 -5.93
N ALA A 180 -0.99 8.75 -6.10
CA ALA A 180 -1.08 9.57 -7.30
C ALA A 180 -0.10 10.76 -7.30
N ALA A 181 0.65 10.95 -6.22
CA ALA A 181 1.55 12.10 -6.02
C ALA A 181 0.83 13.45 -6.10
N GLU A 182 -0.38 13.49 -5.58
CA GLU A 182 -1.27 14.65 -5.65
C GLU A 182 -1.11 15.62 -4.48
N LEU A 183 -0.31 15.25 -3.48
CA LEU A 183 -0.07 16.08 -2.31
C LEU A 183 0.68 17.36 -2.67
N ASP A 184 0.05 18.49 -2.48
CA ASP A 184 0.62 19.82 -2.57
C ASP A 184 0.65 20.52 -1.20
N ASN A 185 1.25 21.69 -1.13
CA ASN A 185 1.42 22.42 0.13
C ASN A 185 0.07 22.88 0.72
N SER A 186 -0.93 23.17 -0.11
CA SER A 186 -2.26 23.61 0.35
C SER A 186 -3.06 22.44 0.92
N SER A 187 -3.15 21.34 0.18
CA SER A 187 -3.82 20.12 0.65
C SER A 187 -3.14 19.56 1.88
N PHE A 188 -1.79 19.59 1.93
CA PHE A 188 -1.05 19.17 3.11
C PHE A 188 -1.41 19.97 4.36
N LYS A 189 -1.43 21.31 4.28
CA LYS A 189 -1.82 22.16 5.42
C LYS A 189 -3.25 21.87 5.88
N THR A 190 -4.16 21.66 4.94
CA THR A 190 -5.56 21.29 5.23
C THR A 190 -5.64 19.94 5.95
N LEU A 191 -4.94 18.92 5.44
CA LEU A 191 -4.89 17.59 6.07
C LEU A 191 -4.26 17.63 7.47
N ALA A 192 -3.15 18.36 7.64
CA ALA A 192 -2.49 18.51 8.92
C ALA A 192 -3.42 19.16 9.95
N LYS A 193 -4.17 20.20 9.55
CA LYS A 193 -5.10 20.91 10.42
C LYS A 193 -6.33 20.08 10.77
N GLU A 194 -6.99 19.48 9.78
CA GLU A 194 -8.31 18.84 9.97
C GLU A 194 -8.18 17.40 10.49
N LEU A 195 -7.21 16.62 10.01
CA LEU A 195 -7.06 15.20 10.32
C LEU A 195 -5.90 14.90 11.26
N SER A 196 -4.87 15.75 11.30
CA SER A 196 -3.66 15.56 12.10
C SER A 196 -3.03 14.17 11.89
N PRO A 197 -2.72 13.74 10.67
CA PRO A 197 -2.15 12.43 10.43
C PRO A 197 -0.74 12.36 11.04
N SER A 198 -0.36 11.18 11.53
CA SER A 198 1.00 10.95 12.04
C SER A 198 2.01 10.80 10.90
N VAL A 199 1.56 10.24 9.76
CA VAL A 199 2.41 10.01 8.61
C VAL A 199 1.63 10.09 7.31
N ILE A 200 2.28 10.64 6.26
CA ILE A 200 1.80 10.60 4.87
C ILE A 200 2.85 9.88 4.03
N LEU A 201 2.43 8.83 3.33
CA LEU A 201 3.24 8.08 2.38
C LEU A 201 2.91 8.57 0.97
N THR A 202 3.85 9.25 0.32
CA THR A 202 3.58 9.89 -0.98
C THR A 202 4.58 9.48 -2.05
N CYS A 203 4.14 9.48 -3.29
CA CYS A 203 4.99 9.33 -4.46
C CYS A 203 5.49 10.66 -5.02
N ALA A 204 5.19 11.78 -4.39
CA ALA A 204 5.62 13.10 -4.86
C ALA A 204 7.14 13.19 -4.99
N ALA A 205 7.60 13.66 -6.16
CA ALA A 205 9.02 13.72 -6.52
C ALA A 205 9.85 14.54 -5.53
N SER A 206 9.26 15.54 -4.92
CA SER A 206 9.88 16.44 -3.93
C SER A 206 10.22 15.77 -2.60
N VAL A 207 9.60 14.62 -2.29
CA VAL A 207 9.80 13.91 -1.01
C VAL A 207 10.68 12.67 -1.20
N ARG A 208 11.09 12.33 -2.41
CA ARG A 208 11.89 11.12 -2.71
C ARG A 208 13.24 11.05 -1.99
N LYS A 209 13.72 12.15 -1.43
CA LYS A 209 15.05 12.23 -0.83
C LYS A 209 15.06 12.13 0.71
N GLY A 210 14.02 11.60 1.33
CA GLY A 210 14.05 11.40 2.78
C GLY A 210 12.70 11.44 3.48
N VAL A 211 12.75 11.64 4.79
CA VAL A 211 11.60 11.92 5.62
C VAL A 211 11.53 13.42 5.85
N ARG A 212 10.37 13.98 5.65
CA ARG A 212 10.08 15.37 5.98
C ARG A 212 9.15 15.41 7.18
N GLU A 213 9.34 16.38 8.06
CA GLU A 213 8.40 16.67 9.14
C GLU A 213 7.96 18.12 9.05
N ASP A 214 6.66 18.34 9.03
CA ASP A 214 6.06 19.68 9.05
C ASP A 214 4.71 19.60 9.79
N PHE A 215 4.38 20.59 10.60
CA PHE A 215 3.18 20.61 11.45
C PHE A 215 2.96 19.34 12.29
N GLY A 216 4.03 18.67 12.73
CA GLY A 216 3.95 17.40 13.47
C GLY A 216 3.58 16.18 12.62
N VAL A 217 3.51 16.34 11.30
CA VAL A 217 3.21 15.27 10.34
C VAL A 217 4.50 14.83 9.64
N LYS A 218 4.78 13.54 9.65
CA LYS A 218 5.92 12.96 8.92
C LYS A 218 5.51 12.57 7.51
N ILE A 219 6.27 13.03 6.52
CA ILE A 219 6.03 12.72 5.10
C ILE A 219 7.18 11.87 4.59
N ILE A 220 6.86 10.73 3.97
CA ILE A 220 7.84 9.78 3.45
C ILE A 220 7.59 9.55 1.96
N GLY A 221 8.67 9.61 1.17
CA GLY A 221 8.64 9.20 -0.23
C GLY A 221 8.56 7.68 -0.36
N LEU A 222 7.57 7.21 -1.10
CA LEU A 222 7.49 5.80 -1.49
C LEU A 222 8.53 5.46 -2.55
N ALA A 223 9.08 4.26 -2.46
CA ALA A 223 9.93 3.73 -3.50
C ALA A 223 9.10 3.55 -4.78
N ASN A 224 9.45 4.28 -5.83
CA ASN A 224 8.84 4.08 -7.14
C ASN A 224 9.38 2.79 -7.75
N THR A 225 8.49 1.93 -8.22
CA THR A 225 8.89 0.87 -9.13
C THR A 225 9.36 1.49 -10.44
N VAL A 226 10.61 1.24 -10.80
CA VAL A 226 11.16 1.70 -12.09
C VAL A 226 10.33 1.12 -13.21
N ARG A 227 9.75 1.99 -14.05
CA ARG A 227 8.98 1.55 -15.23
C ARG A 227 9.92 0.83 -16.18
N THR A 228 9.73 -0.46 -16.35
CA THR A 228 10.51 -1.29 -17.30
C THR A 228 10.05 -1.16 -18.75
N GLY A 229 9.24 -0.16 -19.08
CA GLY A 229 8.80 0.10 -20.47
C GLY A 229 7.82 -0.94 -21.05
N GLY A 230 7.20 -1.77 -20.23
CA GLY A 230 6.11 -2.68 -20.59
C GLY A 230 4.82 -2.34 -19.87
N HIS A 231 3.72 -3.01 -20.23
CA HIS A 231 2.47 -2.89 -19.51
C HIS A 231 2.70 -3.39 -18.07
N PRO A 232 2.31 -2.62 -17.05
CA PRO A 232 2.59 -2.99 -15.67
C PRO A 232 2.06 -4.38 -15.26
N GLN A 233 0.94 -4.80 -15.79
CA GLN A 233 0.33 -6.11 -15.54
C GLN A 233 1.11 -7.30 -16.14
N SER A 234 2.07 -7.04 -17.02
CA SER A 234 2.89 -8.08 -17.67
C SER A 234 4.20 -8.40 -16.94
N ASN A 235 4.52 -7.71 -15.86
CA ASN A 235 5.75 -7.98 -15.12
C ASN A 235 5.64 -9.28 -14.34
N SER A 236 6.56 -10.22 -14.58
CA SER A 236 6.69 -11.43 -13.79
C SER A 236 7.10 -11.10 -12.33
N ASP A 237 6.85 -12.03 -11.41
CA ASP A 237 7.27 -11.89 -10.01
C ASP A 237 8.79 -11.64 -9.91
N SER A 238 9.60 -12.28 -10.76
CA SER A 238 11.05 -12.07 -10.82
C SER A 238 11.43 -10.66 -11.25
N GLN A 239 10.71 -10.08 -12.22
CA GLN A 239 10.92 -8.69 -12.65
C GLN A 239 10.56 -7.70 -11.54
N ARG A 240 9.40 -7.86 -10.89
CA ARG A 240 8.97 -7.05 -9.75
C ARG A 240 10.00 -7.10 -8.62
N ARG A 241 10.44 -8.32 -8.27
CA ARG A 241 11.47 -8.52 -7.24
C ARG A 241 12.80 -7.88 -7.62
N GLY A 242 13.29 -8.08 -8.82
CA GLY A 242 14.53 -7.46 -9.32
C GLY A 242 14.48 -5.94 -9.27
N MET A 243 13.36 -5.33 -9.64
CA MET A 243 13.14 -3.90 -9.57
C MET A 243 13.18 -3.38 -8.13
N LEU A 244 12.43 -4.03 -7.23
CA LEU A 244 12.35 -3.65 -5.82
C LEU A 244 13.72 -3.74 -5.13
N LEU A 245 14.43 -4.85 -5.32
CA LEU A 245 15.77 -5.07 -4.75
C LEU A 245 16.79 -4.04 -5.26
N SER A 246 16.74 -3.76 -6.57
CA SER A 246 17.62 -2.75 -7.19
C SER A 246 17.35 -1.37 -6.62
N GLN A 247 16.10 -1.03 -6.43
CA GLN A 247 15.69 0.25 -5.87
C GLN A 247 16.08 0.37 -4.40
N ALA A 248 15.83 -0.66 -3.59
CA ALA A 248 16.24 -0.69 -2.18
C ALA A 248 17.75 -0.47 -2.04
N LEU A 249 18.56 -1.13 -2.87
CA LEU A 249 20.02 -0.97 -2.87
C LEU A 249 20.45 0.43 -3.25
N LEU A 250 19.87 1.02 -4.32
CA LEU A 250 20.20 2.37 -4.77
C LEU A 250 19.82 3.41 -3.70
N MET A 251 18.62 3.30 -3.14
CA MET A 251 18.17 4.21 -2.07
C MET A 251 19.04 4.09 -0.82
N THR A 252 19.41 2.88 -0.42
CA THR A 252 20.31 2.67 0.73
C THR A 252 21.68 3.32 0.49
N ARG A 253 22.24 3.21 -0.71
CA ARG A 253 23.52 3.86 -1.06
C ARG A 253 23.45 5.39 -1.03
N GLU A 254 22.30 5.95 -1.32
CA GLU A 254 22.04 7.39 -1.22
C GLU A 254 21.58 7.82 0.18
N SER A 255 21.57 6.92 1.15
CA SER A 255 21.02 7.16 2.50
C SER A 255 19.56 7.60 2.49
N ILE A 256 18.78 7.14 1.50
CA ILE A 256 17.35 7.40 1.36
C ILE A 256 16.58 6.19 1.90
N PRO A 257 15.55 6.39 2.74
CA PRO A 257 14.70 5.30 3.20
C PRO A 257 13.97 4.62 2.03
N ALA A 258 14.12 3.31 1.90
CA ALA A 258 13.35 2.52 0.94
C ALA A 258 12.07 2.02 1.63
N VAL A 259 10.93 2.61 1.26
CA VAL A 259 9.61 2.20 1.75
C VAL A 259 8.77 1.73 0.57
N THR A 260 8.11 0.58 0.71
CA THR A 260 7.25 0.04 -0.35
C THR A 260 5.91 -0.40 0.22
N LEU A 261 4.83 -0.12 -0.52
CA LEU A 261 3.51 -0.64 -0.18
C LEU A 261 3.39 -2.10 -0.64
N VAL A 262 2.76 -2.90 0.19
CA VAL A 262 2.47 -4.31 -0.04
C VAL A 262 0.96 -4.49 0.03
N THR A 263 0.32 -4.61 -1.13
CA THR A 263 -1.14 -4.66 -1.27
C THR A 263 -1.64 -5.98 -1.82
N THR A 264 -0.75 -6.76 -2.42
CA THR A 264 -1.07 -8.04 -3.07
C THR A 264 -0.13 -9.15 -2.61
N VAL A 265 -0.53 -10.40 -2.86
CA VAL A 265 0.31 -11.59 -2.60
C VAL A 265 1.60 -11.56 -3.43
N ASN A 266 1.56 -10.97 -4.62
CA ASN A 266 2.76 -10.83 -5.45
C ASN A 266 3.75 -9.82 -4.84
N ASP A 267 3.26 -8.75 -4.19
CA ASP A 267 4.12 -7.84 -3.45
C ASP A 267 4.74 -8.53 -2.23
N VAL A 268 3.97 -9.40 -1.55
CA VAL A 268 4.51 -10.27 -0.49
C VAL A 268 5.67 -11.10 -1.01
N ARG A 269 5.54 -11.74 -2.15
CA ARG A 269 6.62 -12.51 -2.78
C ARG A 269 7.81 -11.64 -3.16
N ALA A 270 7.56 -10.47 -3.74
CA ALA A 270 8.60 -9.54 -4.14
C ALA A 270 9.42 -9.00 -2.96
N THR A 271 8.80 -8.81 -1.79
CA THR A 271 9.45 -8.33 -0.57
C THR A 271 9.99 -9.44 0.33
N ALA A 272 10.04 -10.70 -0.13
CA ALA A 272 10.60 -11.80 0.65
C ALA A 272 12.08 -11.51 1.01
N PRO A 273 12.52 -11.77 2.26
CA PRO A 273 13.87 -11.48 2.70
C PRO A 273 14.90 -12.29 1.90
N ILE A 274 16.10 -11.72 1.74
CA ILE A 274 17.30 -12.38 1.23
C ILE A 274 18.48 -11.93 2.07
N GLY A 275 19.59 -12.64 2.01
CA GLY A 275 20.70 -12.48 2.96
C GLY A 275 21.27 -11.07 3.12
N TRP A 276 21.20 -10.22 2.09
CA TRP A 276 21.71 -8.85 2.13
C TRP A 276 20.62 -7.78 2.25
N LEU A 277 19.33 -8.17 2.27
CA LEU A 277 18.19 -7.24 2.43
C LEU A 277 17.68 -7.28 3.86
N HIS A 278 17.83 -6.17 4.57
CA HIS A 278 17.34 -6.02 5.94
C HIS A 278 15.96 -5.38 5.93
N LEU A 279 14.97 -6.11 6.43
CA LEU A 279 13.62 -5.59 6.57
C LEU A 279 13.53 -4.74 7.85
N GLN A 280 12.94 -3.55 7.71
CA GLN A 280 12.71 -2.60 8.79
C GLN A 280 11.24 -2.24 8.87
N ASN A 281 10.77 -1.77 10.02
CA ASN A 281 9.45 -1.17 10.12
C ASN A 281 9.52 0.36 9.91
N LEU A 282 8.36 0.96 9.69
CA LEU A 282 8.26 2.39 9.38
C LEU A 282 8.74 3.27 10.54
N SER A 283 8.49 2.89 11.80
CA SER A 283 8.94 3.66 12.97
C SER A 283 10.46 3.70 13.07
N THR A 284 11.16 2.63 12.73
CA THR A 284 12.63 2.62 12.68
C THR A 284 13.14 3.63 11.66
N ILE A 285 12.52 3.69 10.49
CA ILE A 285 12.86 4.67 9.45
C ILE A 285 12.58 6.11 9.92
N LEU A 286 11.40 6.34 10.49
CA LEU A 286 10.98 7.65 10.96
C LEU A 286 11.90 8.22 12.05
N ASN A 287 12.48 7.37 12.89
CA ASN A 287 13.36 7.77 13.98
C ASN A 287 14.82 7.96 13.53
N GLY A 288 15.23 7.35 12.43
CA GLY A 288 16.61 7.38 11.93
C GLY A 288 16.88 8.36 10.78
N ALA A 289 15.84 8.89 10.15
CA ALA A 289 15.99 9.71 8.96
C ALA A 289 16.17 11.20 9.28
N LYS A 290 17.14 11.85 8.61
CA LYS A 290 17.29 13.30 8.66
C LYS A 290 16.17 13.99 7.90
N PRO A 291 15.51 15.02 8.43
CA PRO A 291 14.45 15.75 7.74
C PRO A 291 14.99 16.51 6.52
N VAL A 292 14.26 16.45 5.40
CA VAL A 292 14.54 17.20 4.15
C VAL A 292 13.48 18.27 3.96
N LEU A 293 13.89 19.49 3.59
CA LEU A 293 13.06 20.69 3.56
C LEU A 293 12.35 20.87 2.18
N HIS A 294 11.07 21.14 2.20
CA HIS A 294 10.13 21.67 1.20
C HIS A 294 9.34 20.72 0.31
N LEU A 295 7.99 20.88 0.36
CA LEU A 295 7.03 20.40 -0.64
C LEU A 295 7.01 21.37 -1.85
N PRO A 296 6.68 20.90 -3.07
CA PRO A 296 6.55 21.80 -4.20
C PRO A 296 5.33 22.72 -4.03
N GLU A 297 5.47 23.94 -4.50
CA GLU A 297 4.38 24.94 -4.48
C GLU A 297 3.30 24.63 -5.53
N SER A 298 3.58 23.79 -6.53
CA SER A 298 2.66 23.43 -7.61
C SER A 298 2.85 21.99 -8.10
N HIS A 299 1.79 21.44 -8.71
CA HIS A 299 1.77 20.11 -9.32
C HIS A 299 2.79 19.94 -10.45
N ALA A 300 3.77 19.08 -10.26
CA ALA A 300 4.45 18.43 -11.36
C ALA A 300 3.89 16.99 -11.43
N GLY A 301 3.06 16.74 -12.43
CA GLY A 301 2.38 15.44 -12.61
C GLY A 301 3.36 14.29 -12.82
N ASN A 302 3.73 13.63 -11.75
CA ASN A 302 4.46 12.37 -11.78
C ASN A 302 3.63 11.31 -11.05
N THR A 303 2.88 10.53 -11.82
CA THR A 303 2.07 9.42 -11.31
C THR A 303 2.96 8.31 -10.77
N CYS A 304 2.86 8.04 -9.48
CA CYS A 304 3.28 6.79 -8.89
C CYS A 304 2.18 5.76 -9.17
N LEU A 305 2.45 4.82 -10.08
CA LEU A 305 1.49 3.74 -10.31
C LEU A 305 1.58 2.74 -9.14
N LEU A 306 0.74 2.95 -8.13
CA LEU A 306 0.26 1.85 -7.33
C LEU A 306 -0.72 1.06 -8.19
N TYR A 307 -0.50 -0.24 -8.28
CA TYR A 307 -1.50 -1.14 -8.81
C TYR A 307 -2.68 -1.17 -7.84
N THR A 308 -3.72 -0.42 -8.15
CA THR A 308 -5.04 -0.88 -7.78
C THR A 308 -5.30 -2.04 -8.72
N SER A 309 -5.41 -3.25 -8.18
CA SER A 309 -5.96 -4.37 -8.91
C SER A 309 -7.40 -3.98 -9.23
N ASP A 310 -7.63 -3.54 -10.47
CA ASP A 310 -8.97 -3.56 -11.01
C ASP A 310 -9.45 -5.01 -10.96
N ALA A 311 -10.59 -5.20 -10.34
CA ALA A 311 -11.31 -6.46 -10.19
C ALA A 311 -11.66 -7.07 -11.55
#